data_a536fd350f509821b9bf05aeecdbb945
#
_entry.id   a536fd350f509821b9bf05aeecdbb945
#
_cell.length_a   1.000
_cell.length_b   1.000
_cell.length_c   1.000
_cell.angle_alpha   90.00
_cell.angle_beta   90.00
_cell.angle_gamma   90.00
#
_symmetry.space_group_name_H-M   'P 1'
#
loop_
_entity.id
_entity.type
_entity.pdbx_description
1 polymer ?
#
loop_
_entity_poly.entity_id
_entity_poly.type
_entity_poly.pdbx_seq_one_letter_code
_entity_poly.pdbx_strand_id
1 'polypeptide(L)'
;KLLHFKLQVISMIVEKHISIEGNHKLSGEITVKGAKNAVLKEMILPILCEGDYVLKNVPLIADVSYMQEVLNVLGIKSEFSNNNLSISSPSQIGIEAPYEIVQKMRASIIILGPLLAREGEARIAFPGGDQLGPRPVQMHLDALEKMGAKFELDHGVLIGRTEGLKGVEVNLPYASVGATENTLLAAVLAEGKTVIENAAREPEIVDIVNMLKKMGANISGEGTSEIIIEGVKKLNPTDHEVIGDRVAAGTFLATIFSTKGSGKVNGVNPEHLPMELKKFQEMGAIVEFEESSISIEYQDVINSIEIATLPFPGVATDLQPIFGSALLMAEGTSILTENVYDQRFQWIPEVQRMGANIQTGWQHAMVKGVDNLSGAPVQATDIRTGASLIVAALQADGVSSISGVDPVSYTHLTLPTKVT
;
A
#
# COMPACT_ATOMS: atom_id res chain seq x y z
N LYS A 1 58.64 4.14 22.68
CA LYS A 1 57.82 4.04 21.46
C LYS A 1 56.59 3.18 21.78
N LEU A 2 55.48 3.82 22.15
CA LEU A 2 54.18 3.15 22.33
C LEU A 2 53.51 3.00 20.98
N LEU A 3 53.23 1.78 20.54
CA LEU A 3 52.36 1.45 19.46
C LEU A 3 50.90 1.60 19.95
N HIS A 4 50.18 2.57 19.40
CA HIS A 4 48.73 2.67 19.53
C HIS A 4 48.10 1.70 18.53
N PHE A 5 47.55 0.58 18.99
CA PHE A 5 46.61 -0.24 18.24
C PHE A 5 45.23 0.44 18.31
N LYS A 6 44.79 1.02 17.19
CA LYS A 6 43.37 1.36 16.99
C LYS A 6 42.61 0.06 16.78
N LEU A 7 41.85 -0.39 17.77
CA LEU A 7 40.80 -1.36 17.58
C LEU A 7 39.71 -0.70 16.73
N GLN A 8 39.64 -1.08 15.45
CA GLN A 8 38.47 -0.87 14.63
C GLN A 8 37.40 -1.83 15.14
N VAL A 9 36.43 -1.33 15.88
CA VAL A 9 35.20 -2.06 16.18
C VAL A 9 34.43 -2.16 14.86
N ILE A 10 34.55 -3.30 14.18
CA ILE A 10 33.61 -3.67 13.11
C ILE A 10 32.29 -3.95 13.83
N SER A 11 31.35 -3.02 13.79
CA SER A 11 29.96 -3.32 14.14
C SER A 11 29.46 -4.34 13.11
N MET A 12 29.40 -5.61 13.51
CA MET A 12 28.67 -6.62 12.75
C MET A 12 27.20 -6.15 12.77
N ILE A 13 26.74 -5.64 11.66
CA ILE A 13 25.30 -5.47 11.40
C ILE A 13 24.76 -6.90 11.33
N VAL A 14 24.10 -7.34 12.40
CA VAL A 14 23.33 -8.58 12.37
C VAL A 14 22.12 -8.29 11.47
N GLU A 15 22.19 -8.76 10.24
CA GLU A 15 21.12 -8.63 9.27
C GLU A 15 19.89 -9.37 9.84
N LYS A 16 18.80 -8.63 10.07
CA LYS A 16 17.55 -9.22 10.54
C LYS A 16 17.03 -10.18 9.48
N HIS A 17 16.65 -11.37 9.84
CA HIS A 17 16.05 -12.36 8.96
C HIS A 17 14.84 -13.02 9.63
N ILE A 18 13.91 -13.50 8.80
CA ILE A 18 12.77 -14.32 9.22
C ILE A 18 13.09 -15.76 8.85
N SER A 19 13.05 -16.66 9.83
CA SER A 19 13.19 -18.10 9.62
C SER A 19 11.82 -18.76 9.63
N ILE A 20 11.49 -19.53 8.59
CA ILE A 20 10.20 -20.19 8.41
C ILE A 20 10.43 -21.66 8.16
N GLU A 21 9.87 -22.52 9.02
CA GLU A 21 9.71 -23.95 8.78
C GLU A 21 8.36 -24.15 8.07
N GLY A 22 8.40 -24.65 6.84
CA GLY A 22 7.22 -24.78 5.98
C GLY A 22 6.55 -26.15 6.06
N ASN A 23 5.69 -26.44 5.08
CA ASN A 23 4.92 -27.68 4.96
C ASN A 23 3.95 -27.95 6.15
N HIS A 24 3.37 -26.88 6.70
CA HIS A 24 2.35 -26.97 7.75
C HIS A 24 1.03 -26.39 7.27
N LYS A 25 -0.08 -27.12 7.52
CA LYS A 25 -1.43 -26.61 7.23
C LYS A 25 -1.77 -25.50 8.21
N LEU A 26 -2.17 -24.36 7.68
CA LEU A 26 -2.59 -23.23 8.51
C LEU A 26 -4.09 -23.29 8.76
N SER A 27 -4.48 -23.05 10.01
CA SER A 27 -5.89 -22.95 10.40
C SER A 27 -6.10 -21.91 11.50
N GLY A 28 -7.31 -21.38 11.61
CA GLY A 28 -7.69 -20.44 12.63
C GLY A 28 -8.23 -19.11 12.09
N GLU A 29 -8.26 -18.11 12.95
CA GLU A 29 -8.81 -16.80 12.61
C GLU A 29 -7.77 -15.70 12.81
N ILE A 30 -7.78 -14.71 11.93
CA ILE A 30 -6.97 -13.52 12.02
C ILE A 30 -7.79 -12.28 11.74
N THR A 31 -7.51 -11.17 12.43
CA THR A 31 -8.15 -9.88 12.17
C THR A 31 -7.14 -8.93 11.55
N VAL A 32 -7.43 -8.46 10.33
CA VAL A 32 -6.62 -7.45 9.68
C VAL A 32 -6.81 -6.08 10.34
N LYS A 33 -5.75 -5.29 10.32
CA LYS A 33 -5.78 -3.90 10.79
C LYS A 33 -6.15 -2.96 9.63
N GLY A 34 -6.21 -1.67 9.94
CA GLY A 34 -6.50 -0.66 8.95
C GLY A 34 -5.53 -0.66 7.77
N ALA A 35 -6.05 -0.31 6.60
CA ALA A 35 -5.33 -0.33 5.35
C ALA A 35 -4.17 0.68 5.35
N LYS A 36 -2.95 0.19 5.09
CA LYS A 36 -1.78 1.06 4.91
C LYS A 36 -2.04 2.14 3.88
N ASN A 37 -2.63 1.76 2.75
CA ASN A 37 -2.85 2.67 1.63
C ASN A 37 -3.96 3.70 1.89
N ALA A 38 -4.84 3.52 2.87
CA ALA A 38 -5.80 4.50 3.34
C ALA A 38 -5.21 5.41 4.42
N VAL A 39 -4.71 4.81 5.51
CA VAL A 39 -4.25 5.55 6.70
C VAL A 39 -3.21 6.61 6.39
N LEU A 40 -2.25 6.33 5.48
CA LEU A 40 -1.20 7.29 5.13
C LEU A 40 -1.76 8.58 4.49
N LYS A 41 -2.93 8.52 3.84
CA LYS A 41 -3.58 9.67 3.25
C LYS A 41 -4.53 10.35 4.22
N GLU A 42 -5.21 9.57 5.05
CA GLU A 42 -6.04 10.11 6.13
C GLU A 42 -5.21 10.88 7.16
N MET A 43 -3.98 10.44 7.44
CA MET A 43 -3.01 11.18 8.25
C MET A 43 -2.64 12.55 7.66
N ILE A 44 -2.84 12.76 6.36
CA ILE A 44 -2.53 14.02 5.67
C ILE A 44 -3.71 15.01 5.73
N LEU A 45 -4.94 14.54 5.91
CA LEU A 45 -6.12 15.40 5.94
C LEU A 45 -6.06 16.51 7.01
N PRO A 46 -5.43 16.33 8.18
CA PRO A 46 -5.16 17.40 9.13
C PRO A 46 -4.32 18.58 8.59
N ILE A 47 -3.65 18.42 7.46
CA ILE A 47 -3.01 19.55 6.75
C ILE A 47 -4.07 20.55 6.25
N LEU A 48 -5.28 20.10 5.89
CA LEU A 48 -6.32 20.92 5.28
C LEU A 48 -6.98 21.92 6.25
N CYS A 49 -7.04 21.63 7.55
CA CYS A 49 -7.59 22.54 8.53
C CYS A 49 -7.06 22.29 9.95
N GLU A 50 -7.08 23.35 10.78
CA GLU A 50 -6.72 23.27 12.20
C GLU A 50 -7.71 22.42 13.02
N GLY A 51 -7.23 21.80 14.08
CA GLY A 51 -8.03 21.09 15.06
C GLY A 51 -7.47 19.73 15.44
N ASP A 52 -8.24 19.00 16.22
CA ASP A 52 -7.89 17.70 16.76
C ASP A 52 -8.65 16.58 16.05
N TYR A 53 -7.94 15.49 15.74
CA TYR A 53 -8.43 14.35 15.00
C TYR A 53 -8.07 13.05 15.72
N VAL A 54 -8.89 12.03 15.58
CA VAL A 54 -8.57 10.68 16.03
C VAL A 54 -8.80 9.70 14.88
N LEU A 55 -7.72 9.11 14.38
CA LEU A 55 -7.81 7.97 13.49
C LEU A 55 -7.81 6.69 14.30
N LYS A 56 -8.81 5.84 14.09
CA LYS A 56 -8.96 4.53 14.73
C LYS A 56 -8.51 3.42 13.79
N ASN A 57 -8.24 2.23 14.33
CA ASN A 57 -7.79 1.07 13.56
C ASN A 57 -6.49 1.30 12.79
N VAL A 58 -5.61 2.17 13.26
CA VAL A 58 -4.33 2.49 12.62
C VAL A 58 -3.36 1.30 12.80
N PRO A 59 -2.75 0.78 11.72
CA PRO A 59 -1.78 -0.30 11.82
C PRO A 59 -0.45 0.19 12.40
N LEU A 60 0.22 -0.67 13.19
CA LEU A 60 1.56 -0.40 13.70
C LEU A 60 2.61 -0.77 12.64
N ILE A 61 2.89 0.13 11.73
CA ILE A 61 3.85 -0.05 10.62
C ILE A 61 4.82 1.12 10.53
N ALA A 62 6.01 0.88 9.96
CA ALA A 62 7.05 1.89 9.82
C ALA A 62 6.59 3.11 9.02
N ASP A 63 5.77 2.91 7.98
CA ASP A 63 5.25 4.00 7.15
C ASP A 63 4.39 5.00 7.96
N VAL A 64 3.64 4.53 8.97
CA VAL A 64 2.90 5.42 9.89
C VAL A 64 3.86 6.29 10.68
N SER A 65 4.95 5.68 11.21
CA SER A 65 5.97 6.45 11.92
C SER A 65 6.68 7.48 11.02
N TYR A 66 6.99 7.11 9.78
CA TYR A 66 7.56 8.05 8.81
C TYR A 66 6.60 9.18 8.46
N MET A 67 5.31 8.90 8.31
CA MET A 67 4.30 9.95 8.08
C MET A 67 4.16 10.85 9.31
N GLN A 68 4.26 10.33 10.53
CA GLN A 68 4.32 11.16 11.75
C GLN A 68 5.54 12.10 11.75
N GLU A 69 6.72 11.65 11.26
CA GLU A 69 7.89 12.52 11.07
C GLU A 69 7.59 13.66 10.08
N VAL A 70 6.93 13.35 8.93
CA VAL A 70 6.51 14.36 7.94
C VAL A 70 5.58 15.38 8.58
N LEU A 71 4.54 14.95 9.28
CA LEU A 71 3.58 15.83 9.96
C LEU A 71 4.25 16.69 11.02
N ASN A 72 5.17 16.10 11.80
CA ASN A 72 5.89 16.82 12.86
C ASN A 72 6.75 17.97 12.30
N VAL A 73 7.41 17.78 11.16
CA VAL A 73 8.19 18.85 10.49
C VAL A 73 7.27 19.97 10.01
N LEU A 74 6.04 19.66 9.60
CA LEU A 74 5.03 20.66 9.28
C LEU A 74 4.41 21.33 10.53
N GLY A 75 4.82 20.93 11.74
CA GLY A 75 4.31 21.45 13.01
C GLY A 75 3.02 20.79 13.49
N ILE A 76 2.57 19.72 12.82
CA ILE A 76 1.38 18.93 13.18
C ILE A 76 1.83 17.82 14.13
N LYS A 77 1.32 17.81 15.35
CA LYS A 77 1.68 16.82 16.37
C LYS A 77 0.81 15.58 16.25
N SER A 78 1.41 14.42 16.49
CA SER A 78 0.66 13.15 16.49
C SER A 78 1.18 12.18 17.54
N GLU A 79 0.27 11.42 18.15
CA GLU A 79 0.57 10.41 19.17
C GLU A 79 -0.16 9.11 18.86
N PHE A 80 0.59 8.00 18.79
CA PHE A 80 0.06 6.67 18.54
C PHE A 80 -0.13 5.90 19.83
N SER A 81 -1.34 5.42 20.09
CA SER A 81 -1.67 4.59 21.25
C SER A 81 -2.79 3.61 20.95
N ASN A 82 -2.62 2.34 21.27
CA ASN A 82 -3.65 1.30 21.16
C ASN A 82 -4.36 1.25 19.79
N ASN A 83 -3.59 1.27 18.71
CA ASN A 83 -4.10 1.30 17.33
C ASN A 83 -4.94 2.55 16.98
N ASN A 84 -4.84 3.59 17.78
CA ASN A 84 -5.39 4.90 17.47
C ASN A 84 -4.24 5.92 17.29
N LEU A 85 -4.47 6.89 16.42
CA LEU A 85 -3.56 7.99 16.20
C LEU A 85 -4.30 9.29 16.46
N SER A 86 -3.92 9.99 17.52
CA SER A 86 -4.39 11.34 17.80
C SER A 86 -3.51 12.33 17.06
N ILE A 87 -4.12 13.28 16.35
CA ILE A 87 -3.39 14.30 15.55
C ILE A 87 -3.92 15.67 15.92
N SER A 88 -3.02 16.61 16.19
CA SER A 88 -3.37 18.01 16.48
C SER A 88 -2.69 18.93 15.46
N SER A 89 -3.50 19.56 14.61
CA SER A 89 -3.06 20.50 13.58
C SER A 89 -3.24 21.94 14.07
N PRO A 90 -2.16 22.77 14.11
CA PRO A 90 -2.25 24.15 14.53
C PRO A 90 -2.80 25.06 13.41
N SER A 91 -3.12 26.31 13.77
CA SER A 91 -3.56 27.32 12.79
C SER A 91 -2.50 27.68 11.75
N GLN A 92 -1.23 27.58 12.11
CA GLN A 92 -0.08 27.83 11.21
C GLN A 92 0.75 26.55 11.11
N ILE A 93 1.04 26.12 9.90
CA ILE A 93 1.86 24.94 9.61
C ILE A 93 3.06 25.29 8.72
N GLY A 94 4.07 24.41 8.71
CA GLY A 94 5.18 24.51 7.78
C GLY A 94 4.77 24.12 6.35
N ILE A 95 5.54 24.58 5.38
CA ILE A 95 5.31 24.34 3.95
C ILE A 95 6.38 23.45 3.32
N GLU A 96 7.36 22.98 4.11
CA GLU A 96 8.53 22.27 3.60
C GLU A 96 8.68 20.89 4.23
N ALA A 97 8.83 19.87 3.38
CA ALA A 97 9.20 18.52 3.76
C ALA A 97 10.61 18.20 3.23
N PRO A 98 11.62 18.08 4.11
CA PRO A 98 13.02 17.92 3.72
C PRO A 98 13.33 16.53 3.16
N TYR A 99 14.44 16.46 2.39
CA TYR A 99 14.87 15.27 1.67
C TYR A 99 15.04 14.03 2.58
N GLU A 100 15.62 14.20 3.76
CA GLU A 100 15.93 13.11 4.70
C GLU A 100 14.69 12.35 5.16
N ILE A 101 13.52 12.98 5.10
CA ILE A 101 12.23 12.40 5.47
C ILE A 101 11.50 11.87 4.23
N VAL A 102 11.41 12.69 3.19
CA VAL A 102 10.67 12.36 1.95
C VAL A 102 11.25 11.14 1.24
N GLN A 103 12.59 10.97 1.24
CA GLN A 103 13.25 9.82 0.63
C GLN A 103 12.84 8.47 1.23
N LYS A 104 12.41 8.45 2.50
CA LYS A 104 12.00 7.23 3.20
C LYS A 104 10.64 6.71 2.72
N MET A 105 9.78 7.60 2.20
CA MET A 105 8.42 7.25 1.85
C MET A 105 7.89 8.07 0.67
N ARG A 106 7.62 7.38 -0.45
CA ARG A 106 7.11 8.02 -1.66
C ARG A 106 5.73 8.67 -1.48
N ALA A 107 4.90 8.15 -0.56
CA ALA A 107 3.57 8.71 -0.28
C ALA A 107 3.63 10.19 0.15
N SER A 108 4.79 10.71 0.56
CA SER A 108 4.97 12.12 0.91
C SER A 108 4.62 13.11 -0.22
N ILE A 109 4.64 12.71 -1.50
CA ILE A 109 4.19 13.58 -2.61
C ILE A 109 2.72 14.01 -2.47
N ILE A 110 1.90 13.24 -1.75
CA ILE A 110 0.47 13.53 -1.58
C ILE A 110 0.23 14.79 -0.72
N ILE A 111 1.20 15.23 0.09
CA ILE A 111 1.05 16.47 0.86
C ILE A 111 1.05 17.72 -0.03
N LEU A 112 1.44 17.61 -1.29
CA LEU A 112 1.53 18.73 -2.24
C LEU A 112 0.18 19.44 -2.43
N GLY A 113 -0.87 18.67 -2.73
CA GLY A 113 -2.23 19.18 -2.91
C GLY A 113 -2.77 19.94 -1.69
N PRO A 114 -2.82 19.32 -0.52
CA PRO A 114 -3.34 19.97 0.68
C PRO A 114 -2.49 21.18 1.14
N LEU A 115 -1.17 21.17 0.98
CA LEU A 115 -0.34 22.34 1.29
C LEU A 115 -0.64 23.51 0.35
N LEU A 116 -0.75 23.26 -0.97
CA LEU A 116 -1.14 24.29 -1.93
C LEU A 116 -2.54 24.83 -1.65
N ALA A 117 -3.47 23.95 -1.27
CA ALA A 117 -4.85 24.34 -0.98
C ALA A 117 -4.97 25.22 0.26
N ARG A 118 -4.18 24.96 1.32
CA ARG A 118 -4.23 25.70 2.58
C ARG A 118 -3.28 26.89 2.64
N GLU A 119 -2.02 26.70 2.23
CA GLU A 119 -0.94 27.68 2.44
C GLU A 119 -0.55 28.41 1.14
N GLY A 120 -0.98 27.94 -0.02
CA GLY A 120 -0.62 28.51 -1.33
C GLY A 120 0.82 28.22 -1.77
N GLU A 121 1.63 27.59 -0.93
CA GLU A 121 3.01 27.17 -1.24
C GLU A 121 3.31 25.79 -0.64
N ALA A 122 4.09 24.99 -1.37
CA ALA A 122 4.61 23.72 -0.90
C ALA A 122 6.04 23.52 -1.40
N ARG A 123 6.92 23.00 -0.54
CA ARG A 123 8.31 22.66 -0.86
C ARG A 123 8.57 21.21 -0.46
N ILE A 124 8.72 20.35 -1.44
CA ILE A 124 8.87 18.93 -1.20
C ILE A 124 10.10 18.44 -1.93
N ALA A 125 11.01 17.79 -1.22
CA ALA A 125 12.12 17.11 -1.89
C ALA A 125 11.56 16.10 -2.89
N PHE A 126 12.21 15.96 -4.06
CA PHE A 126 11.73 15.05 -5.08
C PHE A 126 11.66 13.63 -4.50
N PRO A 127 10.52 12.93 -4.57
CA PRO A 127 10.28 11.75 -3.77
C PRO A 127 11.21 10.59 -4.14
N GLY A 128 11.79 9.96 -3.12
CA GLY A 128 12.40 8.65 -3.19
C GLY A 128 11.35 7.54 -3.23
N GLY A 129 11.64 6.39 -2.69
CA GLY A 129 10.73 5.26 -2.58
C GLY A 129 11.45 3.92 -2.75
N ASP A 130 10.67 2.82 -2.66
CA ASP A 130 11.22 1.49 -2.88
C ASP A 130 11.68 1.31 -4.34
N GLN A 131 12.49 0.27 -4.60
CA GLN A 131 13.16 0.03 -5.88
C GLN A 131 12.22 -0.50 -6.99
N LEU A 132 10.93 -0.19 -6.95
CA LEU A 132 9.93 -0.67 -7.91
C LEU A 132 9.95 0.06 -9.27
N GLY A 133 11.02 0.80 -9.59
CA GLY A 133 11.18 1.50 -10.87
C GLY A 133 10.59 2.92 -10.92
N PRO A 134 10.71 3.59 -12.07
CA PRO A 134 10.28 4.97 -12.24
C PRO A 134 8.76 5.09 -12.07
N ARG A 135 8.35 5.96 -11.17
CA ARG A 135 6.94 6.33 -10.95
C ARG A 135 6.82 7.82 -11.23
N PRO A 136 6.45 8.22 -12.43
CA PRO A 136 6.37 9.63 -12.77
C PRO A 136 5.34 10.34 -11.88
N VAL A 137 5.73 11.47 -11.30
CA VAL A 137 4.83 12.34 -10.54
C VAL A 137 4.07 13.32 -11.47
N GLN A 138 4.31 13.21 -12.78
CA GLN A 138 3.81 14.16 -13.76
C GLN A 138 2.29 14.33 -13.71
N MET A 139 1.52 13.24 -13.59
CA MET A 139 0.06 13.32 -13.49
C MET A 139 -0.43 14.14 -12.29
N HIS A 140 0.32 14.13 -11.18
CA HIS A 140 0.01 14.98 -10.02
C HIS A 140 0.23 16.45 -10.36
N LEU A 141 1.38 16.77 -11.00
CA LEU A 141 1.74 18.14 -11.35
C LEU A 141 0.80 18.70 -12.41
N ASP A 142 0.53 17.95 -13.49
CA ASP A 142 -0.38 18.35 -14.56
C ASP A 142 -1.78 18.70 -14.03
N ALA A 143 -2.31 17.90 -13.09
CA ALA A 143 -3.60 18.16 -12.47
C ALA A 143 -3.59 19.45 -11.65
N LEU A 144 -2.58 19.64 -10.79
CA LEU A 144 -2.45 20.82 -9.95
C LEU A 144 -2.13 22.08 -10.76
N GLU A 145 -1.36 21.98 -11.85
CA GLU A 145 -1.12 23.08 -12.80
C GLU A 145 -2.41 23.54 -13.49
N LYS A 146 -3.25 22.61 -13.91
CA LYS A 146 -4.59 22.95 -14.43
C LYS A 146 -5.42 23.69 -13.39
N MET A 147 -5.27 23.39 -12.09
CA MET A 147 -5.95 24.09 -11.01
C MET A 147 -5.31 25.45 -10.66
N GLY A 148 -4.21 25.84 -11.32
CA GLY A 148 -3.56 27.16 -11.18
C GLY A 148 -2.30 27.14 -10.33
N ALA A 149 -1.75 25.99 -9.97
CA ALA A 149 -0.43 25.90 -9.37
C ALA A 149 0.68 26.11 -10.42
N LYS A 150 1.85 26.58 -9.97
CA LYS A 150 3.07 26.66 -10.78
C LYS A 150 4.19 25.93 -10.06
N PHE A 151 4.96 25.15 -10.80
CA PHE A 151 6.04 24.34 -10.23
C PHE A 151 7.40 24.75 -10.79
N GLU A 152 8.40 24.71 -9.92
CA GLU A 152 9.80 24.80 -10.28
C GLU A 152 10.60 23.73 -9.52
N LEU A 153 11.66 23.20 -10.13
CA LEU A 153 12.57 22.29 -9.49
C LEU A 153 13.88 23.04 -9.18
N ASP A 154 14.18 23.22 -7.89
CA ASP A 154 15.37 23.87 -7.42
C ASP A 154 16.19 22.93 -6.53
N HIS A 155 17.40 22.59 -6.95
CA HIS A 155 18.36 21.73 -6.21
C HIS A 155 17.74 20.42 -5.68
N GLY A 156 16.83 19.81 -6.45
CA GLY A 156 16.16 18.56 -6.08
C GLY A 156 14.92 18.75 -5.18
N VAL A 157 14.53 20.00 -4.93
CA VAL A 157 13.28 20.35 -4.23
C VAL A 157 12.26 20.83 -5.25
N LEU A 158 11.09 20.19 -5.26
CA LEU A 158 9.93 20.64 -6.00
C LEU A 158 9.22 21.74 -5.22
N ILE A 159 9.14 22.92 -5.80
CA ILE A 159 8.49 24.11 -5.22
C ILE A 159 7.22 24.37 -6.01
N GLY A 160 6.08 24.28 -5.35
CA GLY A 160 4.77 24.61 -5.90
C GLY A 160 4.23 25.91 -5.29
N ARG A 161 3.62 26.79 -6.09
CA ARG A 161 2.99 28.03 -5.64
C ARG A 161 1.67 28.28 -6.37
N THR A 162 0.72 28.88 -5.66
CA THR A 162 -0.55 29.34 -6.24
C THR A 162 -1.06 30.59 -5.52
N GLU A 163 -1.81 31.42 -6.23
CA GLU A 163 -2.58 32.53 -5.67
C GLU A 163 -3.99 32.14 -5.24
N GLY A 164 -4.29 30.84 -5.27
CA GLY A 164 -5.57 30.21 -4.99
C GLY A 164 -5.93 29.20 -6.05
N LEU A 165 -6.19 27.96 -5.62
CA LEU A 165 -6.59 26.88 -6.54
C LEU A 165 -8.01 27.11 -7.05
N LYS A 166 -8.25 26.74 -8.30
CA LYS A 166 -9.55 26.87 -8.96
C LYS A 166 -10.06 25.51 -9.41
N GLY A 167 -11.36 25.31 -9.29
CA GLY A 167 -12.04 24.14 -9.79
C GLY A 167 -11.94 24.06 -11.32
N VAL A 168 -11.61 22.87 -11.82
CA VAL A 168 -11.40 22.58 -13.24
C VAL A 168 -11.78 21.15 -13.57
N GLU A 169 -11.88 20.84 -14.84
CA GLU A 169 -11.97 19.46 -15.33
C GLU A 169 -10.58 18.87 -15.52
N VAL A 170 -10.31 17.76 -14.81
CA VAL A 170 -9.05 17.03 -14.83
C VAL A 170 -9.30 15.65 -15.41
N ASN A 171 -8.84 15.40 -16.63
CA ASN A 171 -8.87 14.06 -17.23
C ASN A 171 -7.52 13.37 -16.98
N LEU A 172 -7.53 12.27 -16.24
CA LEU A 172 -6.33 11.48 -15.94
C LEU A 172 -6.09 10.48 -17.08
N PRO A 173 -4.89 10.46 -17.72
CA PRO A 173 -4.60 9.51 -18.79
C PRO A 173 -4.60 8.04 -18.32
N TYR A 174 -4.48 7.83 -17.02
CA TYR A 174 -4.54 6.54 -16.35
C TYR A 174 -5.25 6.74 -15.00
N ALA A 175 -6.02 5.75 -14.53
CA ALA A 175 -6.70 5.77 -13.24
C ALA A 175 -5.68 5.66 -12.08
N SER A 176 -4.85 6.71 -11.93
CA SER A 176 -3.79 6.77 -10.92
C SER A 176 -4.36 7.08 -9.55
N VAL A 177 -4.17 6.17 -8.59
CA VAL A 177 -4.57 6.37 -7.18
C VAL A 177 -3.97 7.66 -6.64
N GLY A 178 -2.64 7.82 -6.74
CA GLY A 178 -1.97 9.00 -6.18
C GLY A 178 -2.37 10.32 -6.83
N ALA A 179 -2.54 10.36 -8.16
CA ALA A 179 -2.98 11.58 -8.84
C ALA A 179 -4.43 11.93 -8.49
N THR A 180 -5.32 10.92 -8.40
CA THR A 180 -6.70 11.11 -7.92
C THR A 180 -6.72 11.69 -6.49
N GLU A 181 -5.98 11.07 -5.56
CA GLU A 181 -5.89 11.53 -4.17
C GLU A 181 -5.37 12.97 -4.07
N ASN A 182 -4.27 13.28 -4.75
CA ASN A 182 -3.65 14.61 -4.67
C ASN A 182 -4.55 15.70 -5.24
N THR A 183 -5.21 15.42 -6.38
CA THR A 183 -6.18 16.33 -7.00
C THR A 183 -7.40 16.52 -6.10
N LEU A 184 -7.93 15.44 -5.55
CA LEU A 184 -9.06 15.46 -4.61
C LEU A 184 -8.76 16.34 -3.40
N LEU A 185 -7.60 16.12 -2.75
CA LEU A 185 -7.18 16.88 -1.57
C LEU A 185 -6.93 18.37 -1.87
N ALA A 186 -6.49 18.70 -3.08
CA ALA A 186 -6.37 20.08 -3.52
C ALA A 186 -7.74 20.73 -3.81
N ALA A 187 -8.66 19.96 -4.39
CA ALA A 187 -9.94 20.46 -4.87
C ALA A 187 -10.93 20.81 -3.76
N VAL A 188 -10.84 20.18 -2.58
CA VAL A 188 -11.80 20.41 -1.50
C VAL A 188 -11.83 21.83 -0.96
N LEU A 189 -10.73 22.60 -1.12
CA LEU A 189 -10.66 24.03 -0.75
C LEU A 189 -10.50 24.94 -1.97
N ALA A 190 -10.51 24.43 -3.19
CA ALA A 190 -10.40 25.21 -4.41
C ALA A 190 -11.68 26.02 -4.67
N GLU A 191 -11.57 27.16 -5.33
CA GLU A 191 -12.72 27.97 -5.73
C GLU A 191 -13.47 27.32 -6.89
N GLY A 192 -14.74 26.95 -6.70
CA GLY A 192 -15.61 26.41 -7.73
C GLY A 192 -15.66 24.88 -7.76
N LYS A 193 -16.00 24.32 -8.92
CA LYS A 193 -16.24 22.89 -9.14
C LYS A 193 -15.05 22.24 -9.83
N THR A 194 -14.56 21.13 -9.28
CA THR A 194 -13.59 20.23 -9.92
C THR A 194 -14.29 18.94 -10.34
N VAL A 195 -13.98 18.46 -11.54
CA VAL A 195 -14.39 17.14 -12.02
C VAL A 195 -13.13 16.35 -12.33
N ILE A 196 -12.95 15.20 -11.69
CA ILE A 196 -11.86 14.27 -11.98
C ILE A 196 -12.42 13.15 -12.82
N GLU A 197 -12.06 13.12 -14.11
CA GLU A 197 -12.40 12.06 -15.04
C GLU A 197 -11.33 10.98 -15.08
N ASN A 198 -11.72 9.74 -15.29
CA ASN A 198 -10.87 8.56 -15.19
C ASN A 198 -10.19 8.44 -13.81
N ALA A 199 -10.93 8.81 -12.77
CA ALA A 199 -10.50 8.71 -11.38
C ALA A 199 -10.26 7.25 -10.97
N ALA A 200 -9.34 7.03 -10.05
CA ALA A 200 -9.16 5.76 -9.39
C ALA A 200 -10.38 5.44 -8.50
N ARG A 201 -10.73 4.15 -8.41
CA ARG A 201 -11.98 3.68 -7.78
C ARG A 201 -11.73 2.81 -6.54
N GLU A 202 -10.49 2.70 -6.14
CA GLU A 202 -10.06 1.87 -5.02
C GLU A 202 -10.82 2.21 -3.74
N PRO A 203 -11.15 1.20 -2.91
CA PRO A 203 -11.84 1.40 -1.62
C PRO A 203 -11.17 2.44 -0.72
N GLU A 204 -9.86 2.55 -0.80
CA GLU A 204 -9.06 3.53 -0.08
C GLU A 204 -9.40 4.98 -0.48
N ILE A 205 -9.75 5.22 -1.76
CA ILE A 205 -10.24 6.52 -2.25
C ILE A 205 -11.61 6.83 -1.64
N VAL A 206 -12.49 5.84 -1.60
CA VAL A 206 -13.83 5.99 -1.01
C VAL A 206 -13.71 6.31 0.48
N ASP A 207 -12.76 5.70 1.19
CA ASP A 207 -12.54 5.92 2.61
C ASP A 207 -12.06 7.36 2.90
N ILE A 208 -11.08 7.86 2.13
CA ILE A 208 -10.63 9.25 2.20
C ILE A 208 -11.81 10.21 1.95
N VAL A 209 -12.63 9.95 0.93
CA VAL A 209 -13.81 10.78 0.63
C VAL A 209 -14.81 10.76 1.80
N ASN A 210 -15.03 9.60 2.42
CA ASN A 210 -15.90 9.49 3.59
C ASN A 210 -15.40 10.34 4.76
N MET A 211 -14.09 10.35 5.02
CA MET A 211 -13.50 11.23 6.03
C MET A 211 -13.64 12.71 5.65
N LEU A 212 -13.37 13.09 4.40
CA LEU A 212 -13.54 14.46 3.91
C LEU A 212 -14.98 14.94 3.99
N LYS A 213 -15.97 14.09 3.69
CA LYS A 213 -17.40 14.42 3.86
C LYS A 213 -17.75 14.70 5.33
N LYS A 214 -17.21 13.90 6.27
CA LYS A 214 -17.36 14.17 7.71
C LYS A 214 -16.72 15.51 8.10
N MET A 215 -15.63 15.90 7.44
CA MET A 215 -15.00 17.20 7.60
C MET A 215 -15.82 18.36 7.00
N GLY A 216 -16.86 18.07 6.21
CA GLY A 216 -17.72 19.05 5.58
C GLY A 216 -17.44 19.32 4.10
N ALA A 217 -16.64 18.49 3.44
CA ALA A 217 -16.42 18.59 2.00
C ALA A 217 -17.66 18.16 1.21
N ASN A 218 -17.88 18.78 0.05
CA ASN A 218 -18.96 18.46 -0.88
C ASN A 218 -18.39 17.66 -2.06
N ILE A 219 -18.54 16.33 -1.99
CA ILE A 219 -17.95 15.38 -2.95
C ILE A 219 -19.03 14.37 -3.35
N SER A 220 -19.03 13.97 -4.62
CA SER A 220 -19.87 12.88 -5.14
C SER A 220 -19.14 12.09 -6.21
N GLY A 221 -19.60 10.86 -6.49
CA GLY A 221 -19.02 9.99 -7.51
C GLY A 221 -17.84 9.14 -7.03
N GLU A 222 -17.50 9.15 -5.75
CA GLU A 222 -16.48 8.24 -5.19
C GLU A 222 -16.80 6.77 -5.52
N GLY A 223 -15.76 5.99 -5.82
CA GLY A 223 -15.91 4.59 -6.28
C GLY A 223 -16.31 4.45 -7.75
N THR A 224 -16.54 5.55 -8.46
CA THR A 224 -16.77 5.58 -9.90
C THR A 224 -15.57 6.20 -10.65
N SER A 225 -15.61 6.19 -11.98
CA SER A 225 -14.57 6.82 -12.80
C SER A 225 -14.66 8.35 -12.87
N GLU A 226 -15.69 8.95 -12.30
CA GLU A 226 -15.89 10.39 -12.24
C GLU A 226 -16.13 10.84 -10.80
N ILE A 227 -15.27 11.72 -10.28
CA ILE A 227 -15.43 12.32 -8.96
C ILE A 227 -15.67 13.82 -9.13
N ILE A 228 -16.74 14.32 -8.52
CA ILE A 228 -17.13 15.72 -8.55
C ILE A 228 -16.90 16.33 -7.17
N ILE A 229 -16.16 17.42 -7.11
CA ILE A 229 -15.84 18.14 -5.88
C ILE A 229 -16.29 19.61 -6.04
N GLU A 230 -17.12 20.06 -5.14
CA GLU A 230 -17.44 21.48 -4.97
C GLU A 230 -16.61 22.03 -3.82
N GLY A 231 -15.65 22.89 -4.10
CA GLY A 231 -14.75 23.42 -3.09
C GLY A 231 -15.49 24.20 -2.02
N VAL A 232 -15.06 24.05 -0.76
CA VAL A 232 -15.66 24.70 0.40
C VAL A 232 -14.71 25.71 1.03
N LYS A 233 -15.25 26.73 1.68
CA LYS A 233 -14.43 27.78 2.33
C LYS A 233 -13.74 27.29 3.60
N LYS A 234 -14.28 26.26 4.25
CA LYS A 234 -13.79 25.75 5.52
C LYS A 234 -14.15 24.30 5.69
N LEU A 235 -13.19 23.51 6.22
CA LEU A 235 -13.37 22.18 6.73
C LEU A 235 -13.33 22.18 8.26
N ASN A 236 -13.78 21.08 8.87
CA ASN A 236 -13.75 20.89 10.32
C ASN A 236 -13.01 19.59 10.64
N PRO A 237 -12.33 19.50 11.80
CA PRO A 237 -11.70 18.26 12.24
C PRO A 237 -12.76 17.17 12.50
N THR A 238 -12.36 15.91 12.38
CA THR A 238 -13.24 14.76 12.59
C THR A 238 -12.46 13.54 13.04
N ASP A 239 -13.15 12.62 13.72
CA ASP A 239 -12.67 11.27 13.95
C ASP A 239 -13.01 10.37 12.77
N HIS A 240 -12.13 9.40 12.49
CA HIS A 240 -12.35 8.44 11.44
C HIS A 240 -11.82 7.06 11.83
N GLU A 241 -12.46 6.00 11.33
CA GLU A 241 -11.98 4.63 11.46
C GLU A 241 -11.53 4.13 10.09
N VAL A 242 -10.24 3.79 10.01
CA VAL A 242 -9.59 3.33 8.78
C VAL A 242 -10.15 1.99 8.36
N ILE A 243 -10.53 1.83 7.10
CA ILE A 243 -11.00 0.55 6.54
C ILE A 243 -9.96 -0.56 6.67
N GLY A 244 -10.42 -1.81 6.75
CA GLY A 244 -9.53 -2.97 6.83
C GLY A 244 -8.64 -3.15 5.59
N ASP A 245 -7.39 -3.57 5.80
CA ASP A 245 -6.41 -3.74 4.72
C ASP A 245 -6.74 -4.95 3.84
N ARG A 246 -7.32 -4.69 2.66
CA ARG A 246 -7.67 -5.71 1.68
C ARG A 246 -6.44 -6.44 1.12
N VAL A 247 -5.28 -5.78 1.05
CA VAL A 247 -4.06 -6.42 0.55
C VAL A 247 -3.50 -7.40 1.58
N ALA A 248 -3.54 -7.03 2.86
CA ALA A 248 -3.21 -7.93 3.96
C ALA A 248 -4.19 -9.11 4.02
N ALA A 249 -5.51 -8.84 3.87
CA ALA A 249 -6.53 -9.89 3.83
C ALA A 249 -6.29 -10.88 2.70
N GLY A 250 -6.08 -10.39 1.46
CA GLY A 250 -5.75 -11.23 0.31
C GLY A 250 -4.47 -12.05 0.52
N THR A 251 -3.47 -11.47 1.19
CA THR A 251 -2.22 -12.19 1.54
C THR A 251 -2.48 -13.34 2.53
N PHE A 252 -3.29 -13.11 3.58
CA PHE A 252 -3.65 -14.18 4.53
C PHE A 252 -4.50 -15.27 3.88
N LEU A 253 -5.48 -14.90 3.05
CA LEU A 253 -6.30 -15.86 2.31
C LEU A 253 -5.42 -16.73 1.40
N ALA A 254 -4.51 -16.14 0.64
CA ALA A 254 -3.56 -16.86 -0.21
C ALA A 254 -2.67 -17.80 0.61
N THR A 255 -2.20 -17.34 1.76
CA THR A 255 -1.33 -18.11 2.66
C THR A 255 -2.06 -19.32 3.23
N ILE A 256 -3.28 -19.15 3.73
CA ILE A 256 -4.11 -20.24 4.27
C ILE A 256 -4.39 -21.27 3.17
N PHE A 257 -4.84 -20.81 2.01
CA PHE A 257 -5.22 -21.70 0.91
C PHE A 257 -4.03 -22.48 0.33
N SER A 258 -2.90 -21.80 0.07
CA SER A 258 -1.72 -22.43 -0.53
C SER A 258 -1.04 -23.45 0.39
N THR A 259 -1.22 -23.32 1.71
CA THR A 259 -0.77 -24.31 2.70
C THR A 259 -1.78 -25.44 2.92
N LYS A 260 -2.78 -25.58 2.04
CA LYS A 260 -3.86 -26.59 2.12
C LYS A 260 -4.64 -26.51 3.43
N GLY A 261 -4.83 -25.30 3.94
CA GLY A 261 -5.47 -25.00 5.20
C GLY A 261 -6.92 -24.55 5.10
N SER A 262 -7.46 -24.12 6.25
CA SER A 262 -8.82 -23.56 6.38
C SER A 262 -8.79 -22.47 7.45
N GLY A 263 -9.38 -21.31 7.18
CA GLY A 263 -9.37 -20.23 8.15
C GLY A 263 -10.27 -19.06 7.78
N LYS A 264 -10.37 -18.11 8.71
CA LYS A 264 -11.22 -16.91 8.61
C LYS A 264 -10.38 -15.64 8.79
N VAL A 265 -10.56 -14.68 7.89
CA VAL A 265 -9.97 -13.34 7.96
C VAL A 265 -11.06 -12.35 8.30
N ASN A 266 -10.96 -11.73 9.47
CA ASN A 266 -11.89 -10.74 10.00
C ASN A 266 -11.40 -9.31 9.76
N GLY A 267 -12.30 -8.34 9.82
CA GLY A 267 -11.99 -6.90 9.76
C GLY A 267 -11.80 -6.37 8.33
N VAL A 268 -12.30 -7.05 7.32
CA VAL A 268 -12.25 -6.62 5.92
C VAL A 268 -13.62 -6.78 5.25
N ASN A 269 -14.03 -5.78 4.48
CA ASN A 269 -15.23 -5.88 3.65
C ASN A 269 -14.92 -6.74 2.40
N PRO A 270 -15.65 -7.84 2.15
CA PRO A 270 -15.45 -8.68 0.95
C PRO A 270 -15.61 -7.92 -0.37
N GLU A 271 -16.41 -6.86 -0.41
CA GLU A 271 -16.59 -6.03 -1.60
C GLU A 271 -15.32 -5.27 -2.01
N HIS A 272 -14.33 -5.20 -1.11
CA HIS A 272 -13.02 -4.62 -1.42
C HIS A 272 -12.07 -5.57 -2.15
N LEU A 273 -12.45 -6.85 -2.33
CA LEU A 273 -11.67 -7.93 -2.94
C LEU A 273 -12.47 -8.75 -3.98
N PRO A 274 -13.36 -8.14 -4.80
CA PRO A 274 -14.34 -8.90 -5.56
C PRO A 274 -13.69 -9.83 -6.60
N MET A 275 -12.61 -9.41 -7.25
CA MET A 275 -11.91 -10.21 -8.24
C MET A 275 -10.98 -11.24 -7.60
N GLU A 276 -10.31 -10.87 -6.52
CA GLU A 276 -9.44 -11.78 -5.78
C GLU A 276 -10.21 -12.98 -5.23
N LEU A 277 -11.40 -12.77 -4.67
CA LEU A 277 -12.26 -13.85 -4.16
C LEU A 277 -12.69 -14.80 -5.29
N LYS A 278 -13.04 -14.28 -6.47
CA LYS A 278 -13.30 -15.10 -7.65
C LYS A 278 -12.09 -15.92 -8.07
N LYS A 279 -10.89 -15.34 -8.03
CA LYS A 279 -9.65 -16.05 -8.37
C LYS A 279 -9.36 -17.16 -7.38
N PHE A 280 -9.60 -17.01 -6.09
CA PHE A 280 -9.50 -18.12 -5.14
C PHE A 280 -10.51 -19.23 -5.44
N GLN A 281 -11.74 -18.89 -5.80
CA GLN A 281 -12.73 -19.89 -6.23
C GLN A 281 -12.29 -20.63 -7.52
N GLU A 282 -11.75 -19.91 -8.51
CA GLU A 282 -11.18 -20.52 -9.72
C GLU A 282 -10.01 -21.47 -9.39
N MET A 283 -9.18 -21.12 -8.38
CA MET A 283 -8.12 -21.98 -7.87
C MET A 283 -8.63 -23.23 -7.15
N GLY A 284 -9.93 -23.33 -6.88
CA GLY A 284 -10.57 -24.48 -6.22
C GLY A 284 -10.82 -24.30 -4.71
N ALA A 285 -10.71 -23.07 -4.21
CA ALA A 285 -11.06 -22.78 -2.82
C ALA A 285 -12.59 -22.71 -2.62
N ILE A 286 -13.07 -23.20 -1.47
CA ILE A 286 -14.36 -22.75 -0.94
C ILE A 286 -14.15 -21.40 -0.29
N VAL A 287 -14.92 -20.41 -0.73
CA VAL A 287 -14.88 -19.04 -0.18
C VAL A 287 -16.26 -18.67 0.27
N GLU A 288 -16.41 -18.38 1.57
CA GLU A 288 -17.62 -17.84 2.18
C GLU A 288 -17.31 -16.48 2.79
N PHE A 289 -18.27 -15.58 2.83
CA PHE A 289 -18.07 -14.25 3.40
C PHE A 289 -19.32 -13.72 4.08
N GLU A 290 -19.09 -12.92 5.10
CA GLU A 290 -20.05 -12.12 5.84
C GLU A 290 -19.71 -10.63 5.62
N GLU A 291 -20.46 -9.71 6.24
CA GLU A 291 -20.28 -8.26 6.07
C GLU A 291 -18.83 -7.76 6.27
N SER A 292 -18.10 -8.35 7.22
CA SER A 292 -16.74 -7.92 7.58
C SER A 292 -15.75 -9.06 7.75
N SER A 293 -15.99 -10.20 7.14
CA SER A 293 -15.11 -11.36 7.22
C SER A 293 -15.19 -12.26 6.00
N ILE A 294 -14.11 -12.98 5.74
CA ILE A 294 -13.96 -13.92 4.63
C ILE A 294 -13.38 -15.21 5.19
N SER A 295 -14.03 -16.34 4.93
CA SER A 295 -13.53 -17.68 5.21
C SER A 295 -13.03 -18.32 3.92
N ILE A 296 -11.92 -19.06 4.01
CA ILE A 296 -11.34 -19.80 2.89
C ILE A 296 -10.97 -21.20 3.35
N GLU A 297 -11.24 -22.19 2.50
CA GLU A 297 -10.94 -23.59 2.75
C GLU A 297 -10.38 -24.26 1.50
N TYR A 298 -9.25 -24.94 1.66
CA TYR A 298 -8.71 -25.87 0.66
C TYR A 298 -9.51 -27.17 0.68
N GLN A 299 -9.86 -27.72 -0.49
CA GLN A 299 -10.50 -29.01 -0.61
C GLN A 299 -9.50 -30.09 -1.07
N ASP A 300 -9.29 -30.18 -2.37
CA ASP A 300 -8.56 -31.31 -2.97
C ASP A 300 -7.41 -30.89 -3.89
N VAL A 301 -7.49 -29.72 -4.52
CA VAL A 301 -6.56 -29.29 -5.56
C VAL A 301 -6.36 -27.77 -5.56
N ILE A 302 -5.19 -27.32 -6.00
CA ILE A 302 -4.96 -25.94 -6.42
C ILE A 302 -4.90 -25.94 -7.94
N ASN A 303 -5.93 -25.42 -8.59
CA ASN A 303 -5.99 -25.31 -10.04
C ASN A 303 -5.10 -24.17 -10.54
N SER A 304 -4.46 -24.39 -11.70
CA SER A 304 -3.83 -23.30 -12.45
C SER A 304 -4.88 -22.36 -13.02
N ILE A 305 -4.59 -21.06 -13.00
CA ILE A 305 -5.49 -20.00 -13.46
C ILE A 305 -4.74 -18.91 -14.22
N GLU A 306 -5.50 -18.06 -14.91
CA GLU A 306 -5.00 -16.81 -15.48
C GLU A 306 -5.34 -15.63 -14.58
N ILE A 307 -4.35 -14.76 -14.33
CA ILE A 307 -4.49 -13.53 -13.54
C ILE A 307 -3.95 -12.36 -14.36
N ALA A 308 -4.75 -11.31 -14.49
CA ALA A 308 -4.31 -10.02 -15.01
C ALA A 308 -4.53 -8.94 -13.96
N THR A 309 -3.48 -8.20 -13.61
CA THR A 309 -3.60 -7.04 -12.73
C THR A 309 -4.23 -5.88 -13.46
N LEU A 310 -5.16 -5.20 -12.81
CA LEU A 310 -5.88 -4.03 -13.33
C LEU A 310 -6.24 -3.09 -12.17
N PRO A 311 -6.49 -1.80 -12.44
CA PRO A 311 -7.13 -0.92 -11.47
C PRO A 311 -8.41 -1.54 -10.91
N PHE A 312 -8.77 -1.17 -9.67
CA PHE A 312 -9.97 -1.68 -9.02
C PHE A 312 -11.23 -1.51 -9.92
N PRO A 313 -12.13 -2.51 -10.02
CA PRO A 313 -12.21 -3.73 -9.21
C PRO A 313 -11.44 -4.95 -9.78
N GLY A 314 -10.42 -4.74 -10.62
CA GLY A 314 -9.54 -5.82 -11.07
C GLY A 314 -8.60 -6.31 -9.96
N VAL A 315 -7.83 -7.37 -10.24
CA VAL A 315 -6.85 -7.88 -9.28
C VAL A 315 -5.78 -6.82 -9.01
N ALA A 316 -5.60 -6.49 -7.73
CA ALA A 316 -4.61 -5.50 -7.32
C ALA A 316 -3.18 -5.96 -7.66
N THR A 317 -2.38 -5.08 -8.28
CA THR A 317 -0.97 -5.36 -8.59
C THR A 317 -0.16 -5.76 -7.34
N ASP A 318 -0.53 -5.25 -6.17
CA ASP A 318 0.09 -5.60 -4.89
C ASP A 318 -0.12 -7.06 -4.50
N LEU A 319 -1.17 -7.72 -4.99
CA LEU A 319 -1.45 -9.13 -4.76
C LEU A 319 -0.90 -10.06 -5.86
N GLN A 320 -0.35 -9.53 -6.95
CA GLN A 320 0.22 -10.35 -8.03
C GLN A 320 1.34 -11.28 -7.53
N PRO A 321 2.36 -10.82 -6.78
CA PRO A 321 3.40 -11.71 -6.26
C PRO A 321 2.84 -12.76 -5.29
N ILE A 322 1.81 -12.41 -4.54
CA ILE A 322 1.15 -13.27 -3.55
C ILE A 322 0.42 -14.42 -4.25
N PHE A 323 -0.41 -14.10 -5.26
CA PHE A 323 -1.05 -15.12 -6.09
C PHE A 323 -0.03 -15.97 -6.83
N GLY A 324 1.05 -15.34 -7.37
CA GLY A 324 2.13 -16.05 -8.02
C GLY A 324 2.76 -17.10 -7.10
N SER A 325 3.03 -16.75 -5.85
CA SER A 325 3.56 -17.69 -4.85
C SER A 325 2.54 -18.74 -4.43
N ALA A 326 1.26 -18.41 -4.34
CA ALA A 326 0.21 -19.40 -4.03
C ALA A 326 0.01 -20.43 -5.14
N LEU A 327 0.39 -20.11 -6.38
CA LEU A 327 0.26 -20.97 -7.56
C LEU A 327 1.50 -21.84 -7.85
N LEU A 328 2.57 -21.75 -7.03
CA LEU A 328 3.82 -22.50 -7.28
C LEU A 328 3.63 -24.03 -7.28
N MET A 329 2.64 -24.52 -6.57
CA MET A 329 2.30 -25.94 -6.47
C MET A 329 0.93 -26.25 -7.09
N ALA A 330 0.41 -25.39 -7.98
CA ALA A 330 -0.87 -25.61 -8.67
C ALA A 330 -0.75 -26.69 -9.75
N GLU A 331 -1.83 -27.44 -10.00
CA GLU A 331 -1.87 -28.39 -11.11
C GLU A 331 -1.94 -27.67 -12.46
N GLY A 332 -0.91 -27.84 -13.30
CA GLY A 332 -0.85 -27.23 -14.64
C GLY A 332 0.04 -25.99 -14.72
N THR A 333 -0.34 -25.05 -15.57
CA THR A 333 0.42 -23.80 -15.81
C THR A 333 -0.48 -22.60 -15.68
N SER A 334 -0.15 -21.71 -14.76
CA SER A 334 -0.82 -20.42 -14.57
C SER A 334 -0.13 -19.32 -15.37
N ILE A 335 -0.90 -18.33 -15.82
CA ILE A 335 -0.38 -17.15 -16.52
C ILE A 335 -0.67 -15.91 -15.67
N LEU A 336 0.37 -15.19 -15.33
CA LEU A 336 0.28 -13.90 -14.64
C LEU A 336 0.59 -12.79 -15.65
N THR A 337 -0.33 -11.85 -15.81
CA THR A 337 -0.15 -10.65 -16.66
C THR A 337 -0.11 -9.42 -15.75
N GLU A 338 0.99 -8.68 -15.78
CA GLU A 338 1.16 -7.45 -15.00
C GLU A 338 0.95 -6.23 -15.91
N ASN A 339 -0.16 -5.51 -15.71
CA ASN A 339 -0.52 -4.36 -16.53
C ASN A 339 -0.30 -3.01 -15.81
N VAL A 340 0.10 -3.04 -14.54
CA VAL A 340 0.21 -1.83 -13.70
C VAL A 340 1.66 -1.49 -13.40
N TYR A 341 2.49 -2.53 -13.16
CA TYR A 341 3.87 -2.37 -12.73
C TYR A 341 4.82 -3.33 -13.45
N ASP A 342 5.53 -2.86 -14.48
CA ASP A 342 6.43 -3.67 -15.32
C ASP A 342 7.49 -4.44 -14.54
N GLN A 343 7.93 -3.95 -13.39
CA GLN A 343 8.99 -4.58 -12.58
C GLN A 343 8.47 -5.42 -11.41
N ARG A 344 7.18 -5.77 -11.39
CA ARG A 344 6.57 -6.53 -10.28
C ARG A 344 7.05 -7.98 -10.16
N PHE A 345 7.83 -8.48 -11.09
CA PHE A 345 8.34 -9.87 -11.12
C PHE A 345 9.67 -10.08 -10.38
N GLN A 346 10.14 -9.14 -9.56
CA GLN A 346 11.40 -9.25 -8.80
C GLN A 346 11.42 -10.40 -7.79
N TRP A 347 10.26 -10.91 -7.37
CA TRP A 347 10.14 -12.08 -6.49
C TRP A 347 10.50 -13.40 -7.16
N ILE A 348 10.43 -13.49 -8.50
CA ILE A 348 10.58 -14.74 -9.26
C ILE A 348 11.97 -15.37 -9.10
N PRO A 349 13.10 -14.66 -9.25
CA PRO A 349 14.42 -15.25 -9.07
C PRO A 349 14.59 -15.90 -7.69
N GLU A 350 13.96 -15.35 -6.67
CA GLU A 350 14.09 -15.84 -5.31
C GLU A 350 13.27 -17.13 -5.09
N VAL A 351 12.04 -17.24 -5.60
CA VAL A 351 11.27 -18.49 -5.50
C VAL A 351 11.84 -19.58 -6.42
N GLN A 352 12.53 -19.23 -7.51
CA GLN A 352 13.27 -20.20 -8.34
C GLN A 352 14.41 -20.86 -7.55
N ARG A 353 15.03 -20.17 -6.58
CA ARG A 353 16.00 -20.78 -5.64
C ARG A 353 15.35 -21.84 -4.74
N MET A 354 14.04 -21.75 -4.53
CA MET A 354 13.25 -22.73 -3.78
C MET A 354 12.76 -23.91 -4.66
N GLY A 355 13.10 -23.91 -5.96
CA GLY A 355 12.70 -24.96 -6.90
C GLY A 355 11.48 -24.62 -7.77
N ALA A 356 10.96 -23.39 -7.73
CA ALA A 356 9.84 -23.00 -8.57
C ALA A 356 10.18 -23.00 -10.07
N ASN A 357 9.23 -23.39 -10.91
CA ASN A 357 9.38 -23.43 -12.37
C ASN A 357 8.58 -22.26 -13.00
N ILE A 358 9.27 -21.17 -13.26
CA ILE A 358 8.65 -19.95 -13.81
C ILE A 358 9.45 -19.46 -15.01
N GLN A 359 8.73 -19.10 -16.08
CA GLN A 359 9.28 -18.44 -17.25
C GLN A 359 8.67 -17.05 -17.38
N THR A 360 9.48 -16.04 -17.61
CA THR A 360 9.06 -14.64 -17.75
C THR A 360 9.27 -14.12 -19.15
N GLY A 361 8.39 -13.24 -19.60
CA GLY A 361 8.52 -12.52 -20.86
C GLY A 361 7.68 -11.24 -20.85
N TRP A 362 8.31 -10.09 -21.00
CA TRP A 362 7.66 -8.77 -20.95
C TRP A 362 6.80 -8.59 -19.69
N GLN A 363 5.48 -8.50 -19.90
CA GLN A 363 4.47 -8.32 -18.85
C GLN A 363 3.86 -9.63 -18.37
N HIS A 364 4.44 -10.78 -18.74
CA HIS A 364 3.87 -12.09 -18.43
C HIS A 364 4.84 -12.96 -17.65
N ALA A 365 4.30 -13.76 -16.75
CA ALA A 365 5.01 -14.89 -16.13
C ALA A 365 4.14 -16.15 -16.27
N MET A 366 4.75 -17.24 -16.76
CA MET A 366 4.16 -18.57 -16.79
C MET A 366 4.67 -19.34 -15.59
N VAL A 367 3.79 -19.64 -14.65
CA VAL A 367 4.08 -20.41 -13.45
C VAL A 367 3.63 -21.84 -13.68
N LYS A 368 4.56 -22.75 -13.92
CA LYS A 368 4.28 -24.18 -14.00
C LYS A 368 4.41 -24.78 -12.61
N GLY A 369 3.32 -25.33 -12.10
CA GLY A 369 3.31 -25.93 -10.77
C GLY A 369 4.31 -27.07 -10.64
N VAL A 370 4.88 -27.20 -9.44
CA VAL A 370 5.84 -28.24 -9.06
C VAL A 370 5.27 -29.10 -7.93
N ASP A 371 5.74 -30.33 -7.81
CA ASP A 371 5.28 -31.25 -6.76
C ASP A 371 5.74 -30.81 -5.38
N ASN A 372 6.95 -30.25 -5.27
CA ASN A 372 7.56 -29.79 -4.02
C ASN A 372 8.40 -28.53 -4.22
N LEU A 373 8.41 -27.67 -3.20
CA LEU A 373 9.36 -26.59 -3.02
C LEU A 373 10.32 -26.95 -1.89
N SER A 374 11.54 -26.44 -1.93
CA SER A 374 12.55 -26.67 -0.89
C SER A 374 12.86 -25.37 -0.15
N GLY A 375 12.99 -25.45 1.17
CA GLY A 375 13.46 -24.32 1.99
C GLY A 375 14.83 -23.84 1.51
N ALA A 376 15.00 -22.52 1.38
CA ALA A 376 16.22 -21.88 0.90
C ALA A 376 16.46 -20.51 1.56
N PRO A 377 17.73 -20.03 1.58
CA PRO A 377 17.98 -18.64 1.86
C PRO A 377 17.55 -17.77 0.67
N VAL A 378 16.69 -16.78 0.91
CA VAL A 378 16.12 -15.87 -0.08
C VAL A 378 16.13 -14.43 0.45
N GLN A 379 16.03 -13.45 -0.46
CA GLN A 379 16.13 -12.04 -0.11
C GLN A 379 14.90 -11.25 -0.55
N ALA A 380 14.31 -10.52 0.39
CA ALA A 380 13.26 -9.56 0.10
C ALA A 380 13.88 -8.27 -0.45
N THR A 381 13.51 -7.88 -1.68
CA THR A 381 13.94 -6.64 -2.32
C THR A 381 12.98 -5.49 -2.08
N ASP A 382 11.74 -5.81 -1.79
CA ASP A 382 10.64 -4.89 -1.50
C ASP A 382 9.57 -5.59 -0.65
N ILE A 383 8.59 -4.82 -0.16
CA ILE A 383 7.53 -5.29 0.75
C ILE A 383 6.73 -6.46 0.12
N ARG A 384 6.39 -6.40 -1.16
CA ARG A 384 5.54 -7.40 -1.82
C ARG A 384 6.33 -8.67 -2.13
N THR A 385 7.59 -8.52 -2.53
CA THR A 385 8.54 -9.63 -2.63
C THR A 385 8.66 -10.34 -1.27
N GLY A 386 8.87 -9.60 -0.18
CA GLY A 386 8.95 -10.18 1.15
C GLY A 386 7.71 -11.00 1.53
N ALA A 387 6.52 -10.45 1.31
CA ALA A 387 5.27 -11.16 1.58
C ALA A 387 5.10 -12.42 0.72
N SER A 388 5.44 -12.35 -0.58
CA SER A 388 5.36 -13.49 -1.48
C SER A 388 6.34 -14.61 -1.11
N LEU A 389 7.54 -14.26 -0.64
CA LEU A 389 8.52 -15.22 -0.15
C LEU A 389 8.06 -15.91 1.14
N ILE A 390 7.32 -15.23 2.02
CA ILE A 390 6.68 -15.86 3.18
C ILE A 390 5.65 -16.90 2.73
N VAL A 391 4.79 -16.56 1.75
CA VAL A 391 3.80 -17.49 1.19
C VAL A 391 4.49 -18.72 0.57
N ALA A 392 5.57 -18.53 -0.18
CA ALA A 392 6.33 -19.63 -0.77
C ALA A 392 7.02 -20.49 0.30
N ALA A 393 7.66 -19.86 1.31
CA ALA A 393 8.36 -20.55 2.37
C ALA A 393 7.44 -21.42 3.24
N LEU A 394 6.20 -20.99 3.47
CA LEU A 394 5.21 -21.76 4.22
C LEU A 394 4.75 -23.04 3.49
N GLN A 395 4.88 -23.10 2.16
CA GLN A 395 4.59 -24.28 1.34
C GLN A 395 5.79 -25.23 1.22
N ALA A 396 7.01 -24.73 1.42
CA ALA A 396 8.25 -25.47 1.12
C ALA A 396 8.60 -26.51 2.18
N ASP A 397 9.25 -27.59 1.77
CA ASP A 397 9.83 -28.56 2.69
C ASP A 397 11.12 -28.01 3.31
N GLY A 398 11.22 -28.08 4.65
CA GLY A 398 12.38 -27.61 5.41
C GLY A 398 12.31 -26.13 5.80
N VAL A 399 13.46 -25.52 6.07
CA VAL A 399 13.57 -24.17 6.63
C VAL A 399 14.03 -23.19 5.57
N SER A 400 13.28 -22.10 5.41
CA SER A 400 13.68 -20.93 4.61
C SER A 400 14.16 -19.80 5.51
N SER A 401 15.19 -19.07 5.06
CA SER A 401 15.67 -17.85 5.74
C SER A 401 15.50 -16.65 4.80
N ILE A 402 14.66 -15.71 5.20
CA ILE A 402 14.34 -14.50 4.40
C ILE A 402 15.10 -13.33 4.99
N SER A 403 16.06 -12.79 4.24
CA SER A 403 16.80 -11.56 4.57
C SER A 403 16.18 -10.32 3.90
N GLY A 404 16.69 -9.11 4.18
CA GLY A 404 16.17 -7.87 3.61
C GLY A 404 14.78 -7.51 4.14
N VAL A 405 14.45 -7.89 5.37
CA VAL A 405 13.11 -7.71 5.96
C VAL A 405 12.89 -6.32 6.56
N ASP A 406 13.89 -5.47 6.65
CA ASP A 406 13.74 -4.10 7.17
C ASP A 406 12.82 -3.20 6.32
N PRO A 407 12.78 -3.31 4.96
CA PRO A 407 11.79 -2.63 4.15
C PRO A 407 10.39 -3.23 4.25
N VAL A 408 10.26 -4.45 4.79
CA VAL A 408 8.97 -5.14 4.95
C VAL A 408 8.22 -4.51 6.13
N SER A 409 7.56 -3.39 5.89
CA SER A 409 6.81 -2.65 6.92
C SER A 409 5.58 -3.37 7.46
N TYR A 410 5.27 -4.58 6.99
CA TYR A 410 4.25 -5.46 7.57
C TYR A 410 4.84 -6.36 8.66
N THR A 411 5.46 -5.77 9.68
CA THR A 411 6.01 -6.50 10.83
C THR A 411 4.95 -7.24 11.66
N HIS A 412 3.65 -7.07 11.35
CA HIS A 412 2.56 -7.78 12.00
C HIS A 412 2.02 -8.99 11.20
N LEU A 413 2.68 -9.42 10.14
CA LEU A 413 2.53 -10.79 9.63
C LEU A 413 3.10 -11.84 10.61
N THR A 414 3.29 -11.49 11.88
CA THR A 414 3.44 -12.49 12.94
C THR A 414 2.11 -13.23 13.04
N LEU A 415 2.00 -14.34 12.30
CA LEU A 415 0.97 -15.33 12.53
C LEU A 415 0.97 -15.65 14.03
N PRO A 416 -0.20 -15.67 14.71
CA PRO A 416 -0.27 -16.19 16.05
C PRO A 416 0.21 -17.63 16.00
N THR A 417 1.45 -17.86 16.45
CA THR A 417 2.07 -19.17 16.54
C THR A 417 1.33 -19.98 17.60
N LYS A 418 0.29 -20.68 17.21
CA LYS A 418 -0.10 -21.95 17.78
C LYS A 418 -0.13 -22.96 16.65
N VAL A 419 1.01 -23.57 16.43
CA VAL A 419 1.10 -24.84 15.77
C VAL A 419 0.63 -25.85 16.79
N THR A 420 -0.53 -26.47 16.59
CA THR A 420 -0.96 -27.67 17.31
C THR A 420 -0.58 -28.89 16.48
#